data_98430a2d77c97442da1bb950baaec8f9
#
_entry.id   98430a2d77c97442da1bb950baaec8f9
#
_cell.length_a   1.000
_cell.length_b   1.000
_cell.length_c   1.000
_cell.angle_alpha   90.00
_cell.angle_beta   90.00
_cell.angle_gamma   90.00
#
_symmetry.space_group_name_H-M   'P 1'
#
loop_
_entity.id
_entity.type
_entity.pdbx_description
1 polymer ?
#
loop_
_entity_poly.entity_id
_entity_poly.type
_entity_poly.pdbx_seq_one_letter_code
_entity_poly.pdbx_strand_id
1 'polypeptide(L)'
;MSDAQDIRDLIENWIVWRDAGDWERFATVWHEDGVMMATWFQGPARDFIRVSREGFERGVRILHFQGGTSIDLAGDRAIAQTKMTITQRTTVEGVECDVVCTGRFYDFLERRDERWGLVLRQPIYEIDRLTPTTPPPTPGPELDQGLLARFPSGYRHLAYIQAKIGYDVKRDMPGLIGPEVEDLYRRGAEWLAGGG
;
A
#
# COMPACT_ATOMS: atom_id res chain seq x y z
N MET A 1 -16.12 -1.32 22.35
CA MET A 1 -15.49 -0.19 21.61
C MET A 1 -16.44 0.24 20.49
N SER A 2 -16.26 1.38 19.87
CA SER A 2 -17.10 1.75 18.71
C SER A 2 -16.52 1.11 17.43
N ASP A 3 -17.39 0.84 16.44
CA ASP A 3 -16.96 0.32 15.13
C ASP A 3 -15.81 1.13 14.52
N ALA A 4 -15.85 2.47 14.63
CA ALA A 4 -14.79 3.33 14.14
C ALA A 4 -13.45 3.12 14.88
N GLN A 5 -13.48 2.76 16.16
CA GLN A 5 -12.25 2.44 16.90
C GLN A 5 -11.71 1.07 16.48
N ASP A 6 -12.59 0.07 16.37
CA ASP A 6 -12.20 -1.27 15.96
C ASP A 6 -11.57 -1.27 14.55
N ILE A 7 -12.10 -0.44 13.64
CA ILE A 7 -11.52 -0.24 12.30
C ILE A 7 -10.16 0.45 12.38
N ARG A 8 -9.97 1.48 13.22
CA ARG A 8 -8.66 2.12 13.39
C ARG A 8 -7.63 1.14 13.92
N ASP A 9 -7.97 0.39 14.96
CA ASP A 9 -7.09 -0.61 15.55
C ASP A 9 -6.69 -1.68 14.52
N LEU A 10 -7.63 -2.11 13.68
CA LEU A 10 -7.36 -3.05 12.58
C LEU A 10 -6.37 -2.48 11.57
N ILE A 11 -6.54 -1.22 11.15
CA ILE A 11 -5.67 -0.55 10.17
C ILE A 11 -4.27 -0.32 10.76
N GLU A 12 -4.17 0.08 12.02
CA GLU A 12 -2.90 0.24 12.73
C GLU A 12 -2.18 -1.10 12.90
N ASN A 13 -2.88 -2.13 13.28
CA ASN A 13 -2.37 -3.48 13.42
C ASN A 13 -1.85 -4.04 12.08
N TRP A 14 -2.52 -3.73 10.95
CA TRP A 14 -2.03 -4.13 9.64
C TRP A 14 -0.60 -3.65 9.40
N ILE A 15 -0.32 -2.38 9.71
CA ILE A 15 0.98 -1.76 9.50
C ILE A 15 2.03 -2.36 10.43
N VAL A 16 1.72 -2.41 11.72
CA VAL A 16 2.67 -2.87 12.76
C VAL A 16 3.02 -4.35 12.54
N TRP A 17 2.03 -5.21 12.34
CA TRP A 17 2.28 -6.64 12.21
C TRP A 17 2.98 -7.00 10.89
N ARG A 18 2.59 -6.32 9.80
CA ARG A 18 3.25 -6.51 8.51
C ARG A 18 4.72 -6.13 8.56
N ASP A 19 5.06 -4.97 9.12
CA ASP A 19 6.43 -4.47 9.15
C ASP A 19 7.29 -5.20 10.18
N ALA A 20 6.69 -5.70 11.26
CA ALA A 20 7.36 -6.56 12.25
C ALA A 20 7.54 -8.02 11.77
N GLY A 21 6.91 -8.44 10.68
CA GLY A 21 6.93 -9.82 10.22
C GLY A 21 6.06 -10.77 11.06
N ASP A 22 5.06 -10.24 11.76
CA ASP A 22 4.09 -11.03 12.53
C ASP A 22 2.97 -11.53 11.62
N TRP A 23 3.30 -12.51 10.78
CA TRP A 23 2.43 -12.98 9.69
C TRP A 23 1.15 -13.64 10.18
N GLU A 24 1.17 -14.26 11.36
CA GLU A 24 -0.02 -14.90 11.93
C GLU A 24 -1.05 -13.84 12.33
N ARG A 25 -0.65 -12.82 13.10
CA ARG A 25 -1.54 -11.71 13.44
C ARG A 25 -1.89 -10.86 12.21
N PHE A 26 -0.94 -10.64 11.30
CA PHE A 26 -1.19 -9.92 10.06
C PHE A 26 -2.30 -10.56 9.21
N ALA A 27 -2.39 -11.88 9.18
CA ALA A 27 -3.45 -12.58 8.46
C ALA A 27 -4.85 -12.29 9.05
N THR A 28 -4.95 -11.99 10.34
CA THR A 28 -6.25 -11.76 11.01
C THR A 28 -6.93 -10.46 10.66
N VAL A 29 -6.22 -9.49 10.08
CA VAL A 29 -6.82 -8.20 9.66
C VAL A 29 -7.68 -8.32 8.40
N TRP A 30 -7.57 -9.44 7.69
CA TRP A 30 -8.29 -9.70 6.45
C TRP A 30 -9.49 -10.62 6.67
N HIS A 31 -10.50 -10.48 5.79
CA HIS A 31 -11.41 -11.57 5.53
C HIS A 31 -10.74 -12.61 4.60
N GLU A 32 -11.26 -13.83 4.57
CA GLU A 32 -10.68 -14.92 3.78
C GLU A 32 -10.61 -14.59 2.28
N ASP A 33 -11.60 -13.86 1.77
CA ASP A 33 -11.71 -13.38 0.39
C ASP A 33 -11.06 -12.01 0.18
N GLY A 34 -10.33 -11.50 1.17
CA GLY A 34 -9.64 -10.21 1.11
C GLY A 34 -8.67 -10.09 -0.06
N VAL A 35 -8.57 -8.89 -0.63
CA VAL A 35 -7.75 -8.59 -1.82
C VAL A 35 -6.81 -7.42 -1.55
N MET A 36 -5.54 -7.57 -1.93
CA MET A 36 -4.54 -6.50 -1.94
C MET A 36 -4.25 -6.04 -3.36
N MET A 37 -4.24 -4.72 -3.58
CA MET A 37 -3.96 -4.07 -4.86
C MET A 37 -2.74 -3.15 -4.74
N ALA A 38 -1.53 -3.74 -4.60
CA ALA A 38 -0.28 -2.98 -4.62
C ALA A 38 0.24 -2.77 -6.05
N THR A 39 1.26 -1.93 -6.24
CA THR A 39 1.92 -1.72 -7.56
C THR A 39 2.49 -3.00 -8.14
N TRP A 40 3.10 -3.83 -7.29
CA TRP A 40 3.85 -5.05 -7.66
C TRP A 40 3.08 -6.36 -7.41
N PHE A 41 1.90 -6.27 -6.80
CA PHE A 41 1.06 -7.42 -6.48
C PHE A 41 -0.43 -7.01 -6.51
N GLN A 42 -1.25 -7.79 -7.20
CA GLN A 42 -2.70 -7.68 -7.17
C GLN A 42 -3.28 -9.09 -7.03
N GLY A 43 -4.09 -9.30 -6.01
CA GLY A 43 -4.70 -10.61 -5.78
C GLY A 43 -5.09 -10.89 -4.33
N PRO A 44 -5.39 -12.16 -4.01
CA PRO A 44 -5.83 -12.57 -2.68
C PRO A 44 -4.83 -12.19 -1.58
N ALA A 45 -5.35 -11.71 -0.45
CA ALA A 45 -4.54 -11.29 0.70
C ALA A 45 -3.62 -12.42 1.21
N ARG A 46 -4.09 -13.66 1.21
CA ARG A 46 -3.26 -14.83 1.59
C ARG A 46 -2.00 -14.97 0.74
N ASP A 47 -2.10 -14.70 -0.56
CA ASP A 47 -0.94 -14.75 -1.47
C ASP A 47 -0.02 -13.53 -1.27
N PHE A 48 -0.61 -12.35 -1.03
CA PHE A 48 0.13 -11.14 -0.66
C PHE A 48 0.95 -11.36 0.62
N ILE A 49 0.36 -11.98 1.65
CA ILE A 49 1.04 -12.34 2.90
C ILE A 49 2.21 -13.28 2.62
N ARG A 50 1.98 -14.34 1.85
CA ARG A 50 3.03 -15.31 1.49
C ARG A 50 4.21 -14.65 0.78
N VAL A 51 3.96 -13.88 -0.30
CA VAL A 51 5.05 -13.24 -1.06
C VAL A 51 5.73 -12.11 -0.27
N SER A 52 5.00 -11.43 0.62
CA SER A 52 5.57 -10.43 1.53
C SER A 52 6.52 -11.07 2.54
N ARG A 53 6.14 -12.22 3.11
CA ARG A 53 6.97 -13.01 4.01
C ARG A 53 8.25 -13.48 3.32
N GLU A 54 8.12 -14.07 2.13
CA GLU A 54 9.29 -14.49 1.34
C GLU A 54 10.25 -13.33 1.04
N GLY A 55 9.72 -12.14 0.72
CA GLY A 55 10.52 -10.93 0.55
C GLY A 55 11.24 -10.51 1.83
N PHE A 56 10.53 -10.51 2.95
CA PHE A 56 11.06 -10.16 4.27
C PHE A 56 12.19 -11.12 4.69
N GLU A 57 12.02 -12.43 4.49
CA GLU A 57 13.02 -13.47 4.77
C GLU A 57 14.27 -13.31 3.89
N ARG A 58 14.14 -12.80 2.66
CA ARG A 58 15.25 -12.42 1.78
C ARG A 58 15.90 -11.08 2.09
N GLY A 59 15.44 -10.39 3.14
CA GLY A 59 16.01 -9.11 3.56
C GLY A 59 15.37 -7.85 2.96
N VAL A 60 14.29 -7.96 2.19
CA VAL A 60 13.54 -6.78 1.74
C VAL A 60 12.89 -6.12 2.95
N ARG A 61 13.17 -4.83 3.14
CA ARG A 61 12.61 -4.03 4.23
C ARG A 61 11.76 -2.91 3.65
N ILE A 62 10.47 -3.00 3.93
CA ILE A 62 9.48 -1.98 3.60
C ILE A 62 8.85 -1.55 4.90
N LEU A 63 8.90 -0.25 5.17
CA LEU A 63 8.33 0.35 6.37
C LEU A 63 7.15 1.21 5.96
N HIS A 64 6.08 1.13 6.75
CA HIS A 64 4.91 1.97 6.57
C HIS A 64 4.77 2.92 7.77
N PHE A 65 4.50 4.18 7.48
CA PHE A 65 4.09 5.14 8.48
C PHE A 65 2.66 5.58 8.20
N GLN A 66 1.82 5.59 9.23
CA GLN A 66 0.42 5.96 9.16
C GLN A 66 0.19 7.33 9.77
N GLY A 67 -0.61 8.13 9.07
CA GLY A 67 -1.17 9.39 9.57
C GLY A 67 -2.64 9.24 9.96
N GLY A 68 -3.41 10.32 9.82
CA GLY A 68 -4.82 10.34 10.15
C GLY A 68 -5.68 9.45 9.26
N THR A 69 -6.76 8.90 9.83
CA THR A 69 -7.74 8.04 9.16
C THR A 69 -9.13 8.67 9.19
N SER A 70 -9.76 8.79 8.01
CA SER A 70 -11.19 9.09 7.86
C SER A 70 -11.96 7.80 7.64
N ILE A 71 -13.12 7.65 8.27
CA ILE A 71 -13.95 6.44 8.18
C ILE A 71 -15.40 6.84 7.91
N ASP A 72 -15.97 6.26 6.85
CA ASP A 72 -17.38 6.35 6.51
C ASP A 72 -18.02 4.99 6.79
N LEU A 73 -19.05 4.98 7.65
CA LEU A 73 -19.75 3.77 8.12
C LEU A 73 -21.15 3.70 7.54
N ALA A 74 -21.56 2.53 7.07
CA ALA A 74 -22.90 2.22 6.62
C ALA A 74 -23.27 0.78 7.04
N GLY A 75 -23.87 0.64 8.22
CA GLY A 75 -24.20 -0.67 8.79
C GLY A 75 -22.96 -1.53 9.00
N ASP A 76 -22.90 -2.69 8.36
CA ASP A 76 -21.79 -3.63 8.43
C ASP A 76 -20.70 -3.38 7.38
N ARG A 77 -20.75 -2.25 6.66
CA ARG A 77 -19.75 -1.84 5.68
C ARG A 77 -19.10 -0.51 6.04
N ALA A 78 -17.85 -0.40 5.68
CA ALA A 78 -17.09 0.84 5.87
C ALA A 78 -16.13 1.10 4.73
N ILE A 79 -15.84 2.38 4.50
CA ILE A 79 -14.69 2.86 3.75
C ILE A 79 -13.78 3.60 4.71
N ALA A 80 -12.50 3.25 4.70
CA ALA A 80 -11.49 4.01 5.44
C ALA A 80 -10.44 4.57 4.49
N GLN A 81 -10.09 5.83 4.67
CA GLN A 81 -8.96 6.47 3.98
C GLN A 81 -7.90 6.84 5.00
N THR A 82 -6.72 6.25 4.89
CA THR A 82 -5.63 6.46 5.84
C THR A 82 -4.42 7.06 5.13
N LYS A 83 -3.94 8.22 5.58
CA LYS A 83 -2.66 8.77 5.11
C LYS A 83 -1.54 7.79 5.41
N MET A 84 -0.71 7.54 4.40
CA MET A 84 0.42 6.61 4.55
C MET A 84 1.68 7.11 3.87
N THR A 85 2.81 6.67 4.40
CA THR A 85 4.11 6.75 3.72
C THR A 85 4.72 5.36 3.71
N ILE A 86 5.17 4.93 2.53
CA ILE A 86 5.93 3.70 2.33
C ILE A 86 7.39 4.08 2.14
N THR A 87 8.28 3.49 2.92
CA THR A 87 9.73 3.67 2.77
C THR A 87 10.36 2.32 2.45
N GLN A 88 11.10 2.25 1.36
CA GLN A 88 11.91 1.09 1.01
C GLN A 88 13.37 1.50 0.86
N ARG A 89 14.26 0.93 1.70
CA ARG A 89 15.70 1.06 1.56
C ARG A 89 16.21 -0.01 0.62
N THR A 90 17.04 0.38 -0.35
CA THR A 90 17.59 -0.53 -1.35
C THR A 90 18.81 0.08 -2.02
N THR A 91 19.62 -0.78 -2.67
CA THR A 91 20.72 -0.32 -3.52
C THR A 91 20.21 -0.08 -4.93
N VAL A 92 20.43 1.13 -5.46
CA VAL A 92 20.06 1.54 -6.81
C VAL A 92 21.31 1.97 -7.54
N GLU A 93 21.67 1.27 -8.64
CA GLU A 93 22.87 1.52 -9.43
C GLU A 93 24.15 1.68 -8.55
N GLY A 94 24.28 0.79 -7.54
CA GLY A 94 25.41 0.79 -6.61
C GLY A 94 25.35 1.80 -5.47
N VAL A 95 24.33 2.63 -5.38
CA VAL A 95 24.14 3.63 -4.32
C VAL A 95 22.98 3.20 -3.41
N GLU A 96 23.23 3.18 -2.08
CA GLU A 96 22.14 2.93 -1.12
C GLU A 96 21.20 4.14 -1.06
N CYS A 97 19.90 3.88 -1.26
CA CYS A 97 18.86 4.89 -1.35
C CYS A 97 17.64 4.53 -0.52
N ASP A 98 16.96 5.55 -0.04
CA ASP A 98 15.59 5.46 0.44
C ASP A 98 14.62 5.91 -0.67
N VAL A 99 13.72 5.01 -1.05
CA VAL A 99 12.56 5.36 -1.87
C VAL A 99 11.39 5.57 -0.93
N VAL A 100 10.83 6.77 -0.95
CA VAL A 100 9.72 7.18 -0.09
C VAL A 100 8.54 7.55 -0.96
N CYS A 101 7.43 6.84 -0.79
CA CYS A 101 6.19 7.09 -1.49
C CYS A 101 5.11 7.46 -0.48
N THR A 102 4.46 8.60 -0.69
CA THR A 102 3.39 9.12 0.18
C THR A 102 2.07 9.11 -0.56
N GLY A 103 1.00 8.76 0.15
CA GLY A 103 -0.34 8.70 -0.39
C GLY A 103 -1.36 8.31 0.67
N ARG A 104 -2.31 7.51 0.26
CA ARG A 104 -3.37 6.98 1.14
C ARG A 104 -3.62 5.52 0.86
N PHE A 105 -3.96 4.76 1.89
CA PHE A 105 -4.73 3.53 1.72
C PHE A 105 -6.20 3.89 1.60
N TYR A 106 -6.90 3.24 0.70
CA TYR A 106 -8.34 3.25 0.55
C TYR A 106 -8.85 1.85 0.77
N ASP A 107 -9.53 1.65 1.87
CA ASP A 107 -9.89 0.34 2.40
C ASP A 107 -11.39 0.14 2.34
N PHE A 108 -11.81 -0.99 1.78
CA PHE A 108 -13.15 -1.54 1.88
C PHE A 108 -13.16 -2.51 3.04
N LEU A 109 -14.02 -2.26 4.02
CA LEU A 109 -14.12 -3.08 5.21
C LEU A 109 -15.56 -3.59 5.37
N GLU A 110 -15.68 -4.78 5.93
CA GLU A 110 -16.97 -5.38 6.24
C GLU A 110 -16.91 -6.00 7.63
N ARG A 111 -18.04 -5.96 8.33
CA ARG A 111 -18.23 -6.67 9.59
C ARG A 111 -18.96 -7.98 9.30
N ARG A 112 -18.29 -9.11 9.56
CA ARG A 112 -18.84 -10.47 9.46
C ARG A 112 -18.67 -11.17 10.80
N ASP A 113 -19.70 -11.81 11.32
CA ASP A 113 -19.67 -12.49 12.62
C ASP A 113 -19.09 -11.59 13.72
N GLU A 114 -19.59 -10.35 13.80
CA GLU A 114 -19.19 -9.30 14.75
C GLU A 114 -17.69 -8.86 14.64
N ARG A 115 -16.98 -9.26 13.62
CA ARG A 115 -15.58 -8.91 13.37
C ARG A 115 -15.42 -8.05 12.12
N TRP A 116 -14.84 -6.87 12.26
CA TRP A 116 -14.37 -6.09 11.13
C TRP A 116 -13.16 -6.75 10.46
N GLY A 117 -13.11 -6.69 9.13
CA GLY A 117 -11.99 -7.19 8.34
C GLY A 117 -11.87 -6.46 7.01
N LEU A 118 -10.66 -6.46 6.46
CA LEU A 118 -10.38 -5.93 5.13
C LEU A 118 -10.94 -6.87 4.06
N VAL A 119 -11.74 -6.30 3.16
CA VAL A 119 -12.22 -6.95 1.93
C VAL A 119 -11.35 -6.53 0.74
N LEU A 120 -10.96 -5.26 0.68
CA LEU A 120 -10.06 -4.74 -0.35
C LEU A 120 -9.21 -3.62 0.24
N ARG A 121 -7.90 -3.65 0.01
CA ARG A 121 -7.01 -2.51 0.22
C ARG A 121 -6.45 -2.05 -1.12
N GLN A 122 -6.72 -0.79 -1.47
CA GLN A 122 -6.23 -0.12 -2.67
C GLN A 122 -5.43 1.11 -2.30
N PRO A 123 -4.10 1.12 -2.48
CA PRO A 123 -3.31 2.34 -2.32
C PRO A 123 -3.63 3.38 -3.40
N ILE A 124 -3.62 4.64 -2.99
CA ILE A 124 -3.61 5.84 -3.83
C ILE A 124 -2.22 6.45 -3.68
N TYR A 125 -1.47 6.56 -4.78
CA TYR A 125 -0.08 7.03 -4.76
C TYR A 125 -0.02 8.49 -5.21
N GLU A 126 0.36 9.40 -4.31
CA GLU A 126 0.28 10.85 -4.56
C GLU A 126 1.62 11.44 -5.00
N ILE A 127 2.71 11.06 -4.33
CA ILE A 127 4.04 11.57 -4.63
C ILE A 127 5.10 10.57 -4.14
N ASP A 128 6.20 10.45 -4.89
CA ASP A 128 7.35 9.71 -4.43
C ASP A 128 8.68 10.44 -4.69
N ARG A 129 9.72 9.99 -4.01
CA ARG A 129 11.10 10.43 -4.21
C ARG A 129 12.08 9.31 -3.93
N LEU A 130 13.27 9.41 -4.54
CA LEU A 130 14.42 8.57 -4.26
C LEU A 130 15.55 9.46 -3.75
N THR A 131 16.14 9.09 -2.61
CA THR A 131 17.18 9.89 -1.95
C THR A 131 18.33 8.99 -1.51
N PRO A 132 19.59 9.27 -1.89
CA PRO A 132 20.75 8.58 -1.36
C PRO A 132 20.81 8.69 0.17
N THR A 133 21.22 7.61 0.86
CA THR A 133 21.38 7.61 2.32
C THR A 133 22.68 8.30 2.76
N THR A 134 23.68 8.36 1.86
CA THR A 134 24.93 9.09 2.08
C THR A 134 24.75 10.54 1.61
N PRO A 135 25.07 11.54 2.48
CA PRO A 135 24.89 12.94 2.12
C PRO A 135 25.89 13.38 1.03
N PRO A 136 25.60 14.52 0.33
CA PRO A 136 26.55 15.13 -0.60
C PRO A 136 27.93 15.35 0.04
N PRO A 137 29.05 15.28 -0.75
CA PRO A 137 29.08 15.35 -2.22
C PRO A 137 28.94 13.99 -2.97
N THR A 138 28.51 12.92 -2.31
CA THR A 138 28.34 11.62 -2.99
C THR A 138 27.35 11.75 -4.13
N PRO A 139 27.72 11.39 -5.38
CA PRO A 139 26.78 11.39 -6.49
C PRO A 139 25.58 10.47 -6.22
N GLY A 140 24.38 10.92 -6.60
CA GLY A 140 23.22 10.05 -6.61
C GLY A 140 23.31 8.97 -7.70
N PRO A 141 22.42 7.97 -7.68
CA PRO A 141 22.40 6.93 -8.71
C PRO A 141 22.01 7.52 -10.08
N GLU A 142 22.65 7.04 -11.13
CA GLU A 142 22.25 7.36 -12.51
C GLU A 142 21.05 6.47 -12.90
N LEU A 143 19.85 7.04 -12.84
CA LEU A 143 18.64 6.32 -13.17
C LEU A 143 18.45 6.21 -14.68
N ASP A 144 18.02 5.04 -15.16
CA ASP A 144 17.51 4.88 -16.53
C ASP A 144 16.25 5.72 -16.71
N GLN A 145 16.39 6.86 -17.39
CA GLN A 145 15.32 7.83 -17.62
C GLN A 145 14.23 7.24 -18.52
N GLY A 146 14.56 6.32 -19.43
CA GLY A 146 13.61 5.63 -20.28
C GLY A 146 12.70 4.70 -19.48
N LEU A 147 13.26 3.97 -18.54
CA LEU A 147 12.47 3.13 -17.60
C LEU A 147 11.64 3.99 -16.66
N LEU A 148 12.23 5.02 -16.06
CA LEU A 148 11.57 5.90 -15.09
C LEU A 148 10.35 6.59 -15.71
N ALA A 149 10.46 7.04 -16.96
CA ALA A 149 9.39 7.72 -17.68
C ALA A 149 8.18 6.82 -18.02
N ARG A 150 8.31 5.51 -17.87
CA ARG A 150 7.22 4.54 -18.11
C ARG A 150 6.17 4.51 -17.00
N PHE A 151 6.46 5.11 -15.85
CA PHE A 151 5.62 5.05 -14.65
C PHE A 151 5.02 6.42 -14.30
N PRO A 152 3.78 6.42 -13.75
CA PRO A 152 3.13 7.64 -13.27
C PRO A 152 3.96 8.36 -12.19
N SER A 153 3.86 9.68 -12.17
CA SER A 153 4.65 10.53 -11.26
C SER A 153 4.43 10.25 -9.77
N GLY A 154 3.25 9.75 -9.40
CA GLY A 154 2.91 9.48 -8.00
C GLY A 154 3.71 8.35 -7.35
N TYR A 155 4.27 7.43 -8.16
CA TYR A 155 5.02 6.28 -7.65
C TYR A 155 6.15 5.82 -8.59
N ARG A 156 6.69 6.72 -9.44
CA ARG A 156 7.66 6.35 -10.47
C ARG A 156 8.94 5.75 -9.93
N HIS A 157 9.45 6.27 -8.80
CA HIS A 157 10.68 5.76 -8.19
C HIS A 157 10.46 4.43 -7.49
N LEU A 158 9.31 4.28 -6.82
CA LEU A 158 8.90 3.00 -6.22
C LEU A 158 8.74 1.93 -7.32
N ALA A 159 8.04 2.25 -8.41
CA ALA A 159 7.88 1.39 -9.56
C ALA A 159 9.22 1.04 -10.23
N TYR A 160 10.11 2.02 -10.36
CA TYR A 160 11.45 1.83 -10.92
C TYR A 160 12.22 0.74 -10.18
N ILE A 161 12.34 0.84 -8.85
CA ILE A 161 13.08 -0.16 -8.07
C ILE A 161 12.40 -1.54 -8.11
N GLN A 162 11.08 -1.59 -8.12
CA GLN A 162 10.31 -2.83 -8.23
C GLN A 162 10.54 -3.52 -9.60
N ALA A 163 10.52 -2.74 -10.70
CA ALA A 163 10.80 -3.25 -12.04
C ALA A 163 12.26 -3.75 -12.19
N LYS A 164 13.22 -3.05 -11.57
CA LYS A 164 14.65 -3.46 -11.59
C LYS A 164 14.90 -4.80 -10.90
N ILE A 165 14.08 -5.18 -9.94
CA ILE A 165 14.16 -6.48 -9.25
C ILE A 165 13.21 -7.54 -9.86
N GLY A 166 12.58 -7.23 -11.01
CA GLY A 166 11.86 -8.20 -11.84
C GLY A 166 10.35 -8.27 -11.63
N TYR A 167 9.73 -7.34 -10.91
CA TYR A 167 8.27 -7.29 -10.83
C TYR A 167 7.65 -6.69 -12.09
N ASP A 168 6.49 -7.24 -12.49
CA ASP A 168 5.61 -6.60 -13.46
C ASP A 168 4.75 -5.55 -12.74
N VAL A 169 5.18 -4.29 -12.85
CA VAL A 169 4.61 -3.20 -12.09
C VAL A 169 3.41 -2.60 -12.82
N LYS A 170 2.28 -2.55 -12.12
CA LYS A 170 1.03 -1.97 -12.60
C LYS A 170 1.18 -0.44 -12.81
N ARG A 171 0.65 0.08 -13.94
CA ARG A 171 0.85 1.48 -14.37
C ARG A 171 -0.38 2.35 -14.24
N ASP A 172 -1.51 1.76 -13.90
CA ASP A 172 -2.83 2.40 -13.76
C ASP A 172 -3.31 2.36 -12.29
N MET A 173 -2.38 2.52 -11.34
CA MET A 173 -2.74 2.66 -9.93
C MET A 173 -3.32 4.06 -9.68
N PRO A 174 -4.32 4.18 -8.79
CA PRO A 174 -4.90 5.47 -8.45
C PRO A 174 -3.85 6.47 -7.95
N GLY A 175 -3.89 7.67 -8.52
CA GLY A 175 -3.09 8.82 -8.12
C GLY A 175 -3.91 9.84 -7.32
N LEU A 176 -3.35 11.04 -7.09
CA LEU A 176 -4.03 12.13 -6.40
C LEU A 176 -5.33 12.55 -7.11
N ILE A 177 -5.29 12.57 -8.44
CA ILE A 177 -6.39 12.92 -9.34
C ILE A 177 -6.38 11.98 -10.53
N GLY A 178 -7.48 11.86 -11.24
CA GLY A 178 -7.60 11.11 -12.49
C GLY A 178 -8.68 10.02 -12.43
N PRO A 179 -8.92 9.36 -13.57
CA PRO A 179 -10.03 8.43 -13.70
C PRO A 179 -9.93 7.22 -12.76
N GLU A 180 -8.73 6.77 -12.43
CA GLU A 180 -8.52 5.60 -11.57
C GLU A 180 -8.96 5.88 -10.13
N VAL A 181 -8.67 7.07 -9.58
CA VAL A 181 -9.11 7.45 -8.23
C VAL A 181 -10.59 7.83 -8.20
N GLU A 182 -11.11 8.42 -9.27
CA GLU A 182 -12.53 8.73 -9.41
C GLU A 182 -13.36 7.43 -9.46
N ASP A 183 -12.92 6.43 -10.21
CA ASP A 183 -13.55 5.10 -10.23
C ASP A 183 -13.50 4.43 -8.85
N LEU A 184 -12.36 4.51 -8.17
CA LEU A 184 -12.21 3.96 -6.83
C LEU A 184 -13.20 4.60 -5.84
N TYR A 185 -13.39 5.91 -5.90
CA TYR A 185 -14.36 6.62 -5.04
C TYR A 185 -15.81 6.26 -5.39
N ARG A 186 -16.14 6.12 -6.67
CA ARG A 186 -17.45 5.66 -7.11
C ARG A 186 -17.74 4.26 -6.55
N ARG A 187 -16.81 3.32 -6.67
CA ARG A 187 -16.93 1.97 -6.09
C ARG A 187 -17.09 1.99 -4.58
N GLY A 188 -16.37 2.88 -3.88
CA GLY A 188 -16.52 3.08 -2.44
C GLY A 188 -17.90 3.57 -2.05
N ALA A 189 -18.48 4.51 -2.81
CA ALA A 189 -19.84 4.99 -2.59
C ALA A 189 -20.89 3.89 -2.84
N GLU A 190 -20.72 3.08 -3.90
CA GLU A 190 -21.57 1.92 -4.19
C GLU A 190 -21.47 0.86 -3.09
N TRP A 191 -20.27 0.61 -2.58
CA TRP A 191 -20.05 -0.30 -1.44
C TRP A 191 -20.85 0.12 -0.21
N LEU A 192 -20.77 1.39 0.18
CA LEU A 192 -21.53 1.92 1.32
C LEU A 192 -23.04 1.91 1.09
N ALA A 193 -23.50 2.06 -0.15
CA ALA A 193 -24.90 1.98 -0.52
C ALA A 193 -25.48 0.54 -0.54
N GLY A 194 -24.64 -0.48 -0.27
CA GLY A 194 -25.07 -1.87 -0.30
C GLY A 194 -25.00 -2.52 -1.69
N GLY A 195 -24.44 -1.84 -2.69
CA GLY A 195 -24.11 -2.41 -3.99
C GLY A 195 -22.84 -3.28 -3.88
N GLY A 196 -22.92 -4.51 -4.27
CA GLY A 196 -21.80 -5.45 -4.25
C GLY A 196 -22.02 -6.49 -5.31
#